data_59cd394e7d756773864cba29a5ef52d7
#
_entry.id   59cd394e7d756773864cba29a5ef52d7
#
_cell.length_a   1.000
_cell.length_b   1.000
_cell.length_c   1.000
_cell.angle_alpha   90.00
_cell.angle_beta   90.00
_cell.angle_gamma   90.00
#
_symmetry.space_group_name_H-M   'P 1'
#
loop_
_entity.id
_entity.type
_entity.pdbx_description
1 polymer ?
#
loop_
_entity_poly.entity_id
_entity_poly.type
_entity_poly.pdbx_seq_one_letter_code
_entity_poly.pdbx_strand_id
1 'polypeptide(L)'
;YKRQIQFTSDLLPGDILGTSVFDKDSGQFVFHPGPIFAELVLADEINRATPKSQSALLEAMEEGQVTIEGATRPLPEPFFVIATQNPVSSGGTFALPESQLDRFLMRLSLGYPARAAERALLLGEARRDLLPRLEPILDHAELAAIQALIPQVRTSDALVDYVLRLVEATRSEAQFAWGLSPRASLALLAAARAWACLLYTSDAA
;
A
#
# COMPACT_ATOMS: atom_id res chain seq x y z
N TYR A 1 -6.96 -2.48 12.60
CA TYR A 1 -8.29 -2.70 11.99
C TYR A 1 -8.18 -2.67 10.46
N LYS A 2 -8.70 -3.74 9.76
CA LYS A 2 -8.61 -3.87 8.29
C LYS A 2 -9.92 -3.46 7.62
N ARG A 3 -9.85 -2.71 6.53
CA ARG A 3 -10.97 -2.43 5.61
C ARG A 3 -10.61 -2.85 4.20
N GLN A 4 -11.61 -3.30 3.44
CA GLN A 4 -11.48 -3.56 2.00
C GLN A 4 -12.40 -2.61 1.25
N ILE A 5 -11.87 -2.03 0.19
CA ILE A 5 -12.57 -1.12 -0.73
C ILE A 5 -12.50 -1.77 -2.10
N GLN A 6 -13.66 -2.12 -2.65
CA GLN A 6 -13.75 -2.58 -4.04
C GLN A 6 -13.86 -1.35 -4.93
N PHE A 7 -12.86 -1.15 -5.77
CA PHE A 7 -12.84 -0.03 -6.70
C PHE A 7 -13.70 -0.34 -7.92
N THR A 8 -14.62 0.57 -8.25
CA THR A 8 -15.55 0.50 -9.38
C THR A 8 -15.59 1.83 -10.11
N SER A 9 -16.09 1.85 -11.32
CA SER A 9 -16.12 3.07 -12.16
C SER A 9 -17.01 4.19 -11.60
N ASP A 10 -17.93 3.88 -10.73
CA ASP A 10 -18.87 4.79 -10.07
C ASP A 10 -18.42 5.23 -8.68
N LEU A 11 -17.32 4.64 -8.13
CA LEU A 11 -16.79 5.00 -6.83
C LEU A 11 -16.31 6.46 -6.81
N LEU A 12 -16.83 7.24 -5.87
CA LEU A 12 -16.46 8.64 -5.67
C LEU A 12 -15.40 8.81 -4.58
N PRO A 13 -14.62 9.89 -4.58
CA PRO A 13 -13.69 10.19 -3.50
C PRO A 13 -14.32 10.19 -2.11
N GLY A 14 -15.56 10.70 -1.99
CA GLY A 14 -16.30 10.70 -0.72
C GLY A 14 -16.59 9.29 -0.17
N ASP A 15 -16.75 8.31 -1.04
CA ASP A 15 -16.97 6.92 -0.62
C ASP A 15 -15.71 6.31 0.02
N ILE A 16 -14.52 6.84 -0.33
CA ILE A 16 -13.22 6.43 0.20
C ILE A 16 -12.89 7.21 1.46
N LEU A 17 -12.98 8.55 1.38
CA LEU A 17 -12.51 9.48 2.40
C LEU A 17 -13.55 9.72 3.50
N GLY A 18 -14.83 9.55 3.18
CA GLY A 18 -15.94 9.94 4.03
C GLY A 18 -16.60 11.23 3.56
N THR A 19 -17.69 11.55 4.18
CA THR A 19 -18.54 12.70 3.83
C THR A 19 -19.26 13.24 5.06
N SER A 20 -19.59 14.53 5.04
CA SER A 20 -20.45 15.12 6.07
C SER A 20 -21.91 14.99 5.67
N VAL A 21 -22.72 14.56 6.59
CA VAL A 21 -24.17 14.42 6.42
C VAL A 21 -24.86 15.36 7.40
N PHE A 22 -25.87 16.06 6.93
CA PHE A 22 -26.67 16.92 7.79
C PHE A 22 -27.53 16.06 8.73
N ASP A 23 -27.25 16.19 10.02
CA ASP A 23 -28.03 15.56 11.07
C ASP A 23 -29.21 16.46 11.46
N LYS A 24 -30.41 15.95 11.24
CA LYS A 24 -31.65 16.71 11.50
C LYS A 24 -31.93 16.92 12.99
N ASP A 25 -31.44 16.01 13.83
CA ASP A 25 -31.71 16.06 15.26
C ASP A 25 -30.80 17.08 15.96
N SER A 26 -29.55 17.18 15.55
CA SER A 26 -28.59 18.16 16.06
C SER A 26 -28.61 19.48 15.25
N GLY A 27 -29.14 19.49 14.03
CA GLY A 27 -29.13 20.66 13.12
C GLY A 27 -27.73 20.98 12.59
N GLN A 28 -26.78 20.02 12.64
CA GLN A 28 -25.36 20.19 12.26
C GLN A 28 -24.93 19.19 11.22
N PHE A 29 -23.85 19.53 10.50
CA PHE A 29 -23.17 18.57 9.65
C PHE A 29 -22.26 17.67 10.49
N VAL A 30 -22.48 16.36 10.42
CA VAL A 30 -21.69 15.34 11.11
C VAL A 30 -20.84 14.60 10.08
N PHE A 31 -19.54 14.55 10.31
CA PHE A 31 -18.64 13.81 9.45
C PHE A 31 -18.71 12.31 9.70
N HIS A 32 -19.00 11.55 8.66
CA HIS A 32 -18.94 10.10 8.64
C HIS A 32 -17.64 9.64 7.98
N PRO A 33 -16.68 9.08 8.75
CA PRO A 33 -15.39 8.65 8.20
C PRO A 33 -15.56 7.52 7.21
N GLY A 34 -14.88 7.64 6.07
CA GLY A 34 -14.83 6.62 5.04
C GLY A 34 -13.95 5.43 5.43
N PRO A 35 -13.94 4.38 4.59
CA PRO A 35 -13.17 3.16 4.86
C PRO A 35 -11.65 3.37 4.90
N ILE A 36 -11.14 4.51 4.44
CA ILE A 36 -9.71 4.85 4.51
C ILE A 36 -9.23 5.01 5.97
N PHE A 37 -10.11 5.33 6.91
CA PHE A 37 -9.77 5.44 8.33
C PHE A 37 -9.62 4.06 8.98
N ALA A 38 -8.64 3.30 8.50
CA ALA A 38 -8.25 1.98 8.99
C ALA A 38 -6.73 1.82 8.90
N GLU A 39 -6.13 1.03 9.76
CA GLU A 39 -4.68 0.78 9.78
C GLU A 39 -4.21 0.02 8.55
N LEU A 40 -5.04 -0.87 8.02
CA LEU A 40 -4.78 -1.65 6.81
C LEU A 40 -5.95 -1.50 5.83
N VAL A 41 -5.70 -0.93 4.67
CA VAL A 41 -6.65 -0.76 3.59
C VAL A 41 -6.27 -1.66 2.42
N LEU A 42 -7.18 -2.55 2.01
CA LEU A 42 -7.08 -3.28 0.76
C LEU A 42 -7.89 -2.55 -0.31
N ALA A 43 -7.21 -1.89 -1.23
CA ALA A 43 -7.80 -1.22 -2.40
C ALA A 43 -7.83 -2.21 -3.57
N ASP A 44 -8.97 -2.89 -3.73
CA ASP A 44 -9.11 -3.96 -4.71
C ASP A 44 -9.52 -3.42 -6.07
N GLU A 45 -8.80 -3.83 -7.13
CA GLU A 45 -8.99 -3.38 -8.52
C GLU A 45 -8.94 -1.84 -8.69
N ILE A 46 -7.93 -1.18 -8.09
CA ILE A 46 -7.79 0.29 -8.10
C ILE A 46 -7.88 0.91 -9.52
N ASN A 47 -7.44 0.18 -10.54
CA ASN A 47 -7.48 0.60 -11.94
C ASN A 47 -8.90 0.65 -12.52
N ARG A 48 -9.94 0.20 -11.83
CA ARG A 48 -11.34 0.33 -12.26
C ARG A 48 -11.98 1.65 -11.88
N ALA A 49 -11.49 2.32 -10.85
CA ALA A 49 -12.03 3.62 -10.45
C ALA A 49 -11.48 4.76 -11.31
N THR A 50 -12.20 5.85 -11.32
CA THR A 50 -11.81 7.07 -12.02
C THR A 50 -10.48 7.63 -11.50
N PRO A 51 -9.69 8.37 -12.30
CA PRO A 51 -8.46 9.02 -11.84
C PRO A 51 -8.66 9.90 -10.61
N LYS A 52 -9.84 10.51 -10.45
CA LYS A 52 -10.18 11.35 -9.31
C LYS A 52 -10.23 10.54 -8.00
N SER A 53 -10.85 9.38 -8.03
CA SER A 53 -10.93 8.48 -6.86
C SER A 53 -9.59 7.81 -6.55
N GLN A 54 -8.83 7.45 -7.58
CA GLN A 54 -7.45 6.98 -7.43
C GLN A 54 -6.58 8.03 -6.73
N SER A 55 -6.62 9.28 -7.22
CA SER A 55 -5.84 10.39 -6.65
C SER A 55 -6.18 10.67 -5.19
N ALA A 56 -7.45 10.58 -4.81
CA ALA A 56 -7.87 10.78 -3.44
C ALA A 56 -7.25 9.77 -2.46
N LEU A 57 -7.20 8.48 -2.83
CA LEU A 57 -6.52 7.46 -2.03
C LEU A 57 -5.02 7.73 -1.95
N LEU A 58 -4.38 8.01 -3.10
CA LEU A 58 -2.94 8.17 -3.19
C LEU A 58 -2.42 9.43 -2.49
N GLU A 59 -3.21 10.51 -2.49
CA GLU A 59 -2.91 11.72 -1.73
C GLU A 59 -2.97 11.43 -0.22
N ALA A 60 -4.02 10.77 0.23
CA ALA A 60 -4.16 10.40 1.64
C ALA A 60 -3.04 9.45 2.11
N MET A 61 -2.56 8.54 1.24
CA MET A 61 -1.40 7.68 1.53
C MET A 61 -0.12 8.48 1.73
N GLU A 62 0.09 9.53 0.94
CA GLU A 62 1.31 10.35 1.00
C GLU A 62 1.31 11.29 2.18
N GLU A 63 0.17 11.94 2.43
CA GLU A 63 0.04 12.97 3.46
C GLU A 63 -0.21 12.38 4.87
N GLY A 64 -0.61 11.11 4.98
CA GLY A 64 -1.02 10.48 6.25
C GLY A 64 -2.26 11.12 6.87
N GLN A 65 -2.99 11.91 6.09
CA GLN A 65 -4.15 12.66 6.52
C GLN A 65 -5.09 12.95 5.34
N VAL A 66 -6.32 13.32 5.64
CA VAL A 66 -7.29 13.79 4.65
C VAL A 66 -7.87 15.14 5.07
N THR A 67 -8.07 16.04 4.10
CA THR A 67 -8.73 17.34 4.32
C THR A 67 -10.07 17.34 3.61
N ILE A 68 -11.15 17.42 4.38
CA ILE A 68 -12.54 17.44 3.89
C ILE A 68 -13.24 18.63 4.52
N GLU A 69 -13.84 19.47 3.67
CA GLU A 69 -14.60 20.67 4.09
C GLU A 69 -13.80 21.59 5.01
N GLY A 70 -12.50 21.75 4.72
CA GLY A 70 -11.59 22.60 5.50
C GLY A 70 -11.12 22.01 6.83
N ALA A 71 -11.54 20.80 7.19
CA ALA A 71 -11.08 20.11 8.39
C ALA A 71 -10.10 18.99 8.01
N THR A 72 -8.87 19.05 8.56
CA THR A 72 -7.86 18.02 8.39
C THR A 72 -8.00 16.94 9.47
N ARG A 73 -7.97 15.69 9.04
CA ARG A 73 -8.14 14.51 9.88
C ARG A 73 -6.98 13.55 9.64
N PRO A 74 -6.19 13.23 10.67
CA PRO A 74 -5.10 12.27 10.52
C PRO A 74 -5.65 10.86 10.27
N LEU A 75 -4.91 10.08 9.50
CA LEU A 75 -5.15 8.65 9.36
C LEU A 75 -4.59 7.89 10.56
N PRO A 76 -5.10 6.67 10.85
CA PRO A 76 -4.54 5.82 11.90
C PRO A 76 -3.06 5.50 11.67
N GLU A 77 -2.29 5.34 12.73
CA GLU A 77 -0.91 4.85 12.68
C GLU A 77 -0.81 3.47 13.34
N PRO A 78 -0.15 2.50 12.67
CA PRO A 78 0.42 2.55 11.33
C PRO A 78 -0.67 2.56 10.24
N PHE A 79 -0.41 3.25 9.12
CA PHE A 79 -1.29 3.24 7.96
C PHE A 79 -0.61 2.49 6.81
N PHE A 80 -1.27 1.47 6.27
CA PHE A 80 -0.73 0.64 5.20
C PHE A 80 -1.80 0.32 4.15
N VAL A 81 -1.45 0.48 2.87
CA VAL A 81 -2.34 0.20 1.74
C VAL A 81 -1.77 -0.91 0.88
N ILE A 82 -2.60 -1.90 0.61
CA ILE A 82 -2.36 -2.90 -0.43
C ILE A 82 -3.33 -2.59 -1.57
N ALA A 83 -2.81 -2.26 -2.75
CA ALA A 83 -3.63 -2.07 -3.93
C ALA A 83 -3.45 -3.23 -4.91
N THR A 84 -4.54 -3.68 -5.50
CA THR A 84 -4.49 -4.68 -6.58
C THR A 84 -4.89 -4.06 -7.91
N GLN A 85 -4.31 -4.59 -8.97
CA GLN A 85 -4.69 -4.30 -10.35
C GLN A 85 -4.95 -5.61 -11.07
N ASN A 86 -6.05 -5.67 -11.82
CA ASN A 86 -6.30 -6.81 -12.71
C ASN A 86 -5.86 -6.43 -14.12
N PRO A 87 -4.77 -7.03 -14.66
CA PRO A 87 -4.26 -6.68 -15.98
C PRO A 87 -5.17 -7.13 -17.13
N VAL A 88 -6.07 -8.09 -16.87
CA VAL A 88 -6.90 -8.70 -17.92
C VAL A 88 -8.17 -7.89 -18.23
N SER A 89 -8.56 -6.97 -17.37
CA SER A 89 -9.74 -6.13 -17.59
C SER A 89 -9.43 -4.99 -18.56
N SER A 90 -9.50 -5.26 -19.86
CA SER A 90 -9.21 -4.31 -20.93
C SER A 90 -10.34 -3.31 -21.23
N GLY A 91 -11.51 -3.43 -20.63
CA GLY A 91 -12.64 -2.51 -20.82
C GLY A 91 -12.99 -1.74 -19.54
N GLY A 92 -13.06 -0.39 -19.63
CA GLY A 92 -13.48 0.44 -18.50
C GLY A 92 -12.47 0.56 -17.37
N THR A 93 -11.16 0.46 -17.66
CA THR A 93 -10.09 0.65 -16.69
C THR A 93 -9.30 1.94 -16.97
N PHE A 94 -8.80 2.53 -15.90
CA PHE A 94 -7.93 3.70 -15.92
C PHE A 94 -6.57 3.29 -15.35
N ALA A 95 -5.56 3.19 -16.23
CA ALA A 95 -4.20 2.87 -15.80
C ALA A 95 -3.67 3.96 -14.85
N LEU A 96 -2.99 3.55 -13.79
CA LEU A 96 -2.27 4.49 -12.94
C LEU A 96 -1.02 5.00 -13.68
N PRO A 97 -0.83 6.32 -13.78
CA PRO A 97 0.42 6.89 -14.28
C PRO A 97 1.62 6.47 -13.42
N GLU A 98 2.83 6.46 -14.02
CA GLU A 98 4.07 6.09 -13.30
C GLU A 98 4.30 6.97 -12.05
N SER A 99 3.97 8.25 -12.09
CA SER A 99 4.06 9.17 -10.95
C SER A 99 3.14 8.79 -9.78
N GLN A 100 2.06 8.08 -10.05
CA GLN A 100 1.16 7.54 -9.02
C GLN A 100 1.61 6.17 -8.52
N LEU A 101 2.16 5.33 -9.40
CA LEU A 101 2.76 4.06 -9.02
C LEU A 101 3.98 4.26 -8.12
N ASP A 102 4.73 5.33 -8.32
CA ASP A 102 5.90 5.72 -7.50
C ASP A 102 5.56 6.04 -6.03
N ARG A 103 4.27 6.18 -5.69
CA ARG A 103 3.82 6.36 -4.29
C ARG A 103 3.75 5.05 -3.52
N PHE A 104 3.81 3.91 -4.19
CA PHE A 104 3.86 2.59 -3.55
C PHE A 104 5.30 2.19 -3.23
N LEU A 105 5.50 1.57 -2.08
CA LEU A 105 6.81 1.08 -1.64
C LEU A 105 7.39 0.05 -2.63
N MET A 106 6.54 -0.83 -3.15
CA MET A 106 6.92 -1.88 -4.09
C MET A 106 5.76 -2.35 -4.96
N ARG A 107 6.10 -2.89 -6.12
CA ARG A 107 5.16 -3.54 -7.02
C ARG A 107 5.51 -5.02 -7.13
N LEU A 108 4.53 -5.88 -6.94
CA LEU A 108 4.67 -7.33 -7.02
C LEU A 108 3.80 -7.88 -8.15
N SER A 109 4.29 -8.93 -8.81
CA SER A 109 3.51 -9.70 -9.77
C SER A 109 3.54 -11.16 -9.34
N LEU A 110 2.35 -11.77 -9.18
CA LEU A 110 2.23 -13.14 -8.70
C LEU A 110 2.32 -14.17 -9.84
N GLY A 111 2.01 -13.77 -11.07
CA GLY A 111 1.89 -14.70 -12.19
C GLY A 111 0.78 -15.72 -12.00
N TYR A 112 0.83 -16.80 -12.77
CA TYR A 112 -0.07 -17.94 -12.61
C TYR A 112 0.48 -18.90 -11.54
N PRO A 113 -0.40 -19.62 -10.81
CA PRO A 113 0.04 -20.62 -9.84
C PRO A 113 0.77 -21.77 -10.51
N ALA A 114 1.70 -22.37 -9.81
CA ALA A 114 2.33 -23.61 -10.25
C ALA A 114 1.28 -24.74 -10.32
N ARG A 115 1.46 -25.67 -11.25
CA ARG A 115 0.52 -26.79 -11.50
C ARG A 115 0.08 -27.54 -10.22
N ALA A 116 1.00 -27.73 -9.27
CA ALA A 116 0.67 -28.40 -8.01
C ALA A 116 -0.28 -27.56 -7.14
N ALA A 117 -0.07 -26.25 -7.08
CA ALA A 117 -0.94 -25.32 -6.35
C ALA A 117 -2.32 -25.20 -7.01
N GLU A 118 -2.36 -25.16 -8.34
CA GLU A 118 -3.62 -25.14 -9.11
C GLU A 118 -4.41 -26.43 -8.91
N ARG A 119 -3.73 -27.59 -8.91
CA ARG A 119 -4.36 -28.87 -8.60
C ARG A 119 -4.95 -28.90 -7.18
N ALA A 120 -4.25 -28.37 -6.17
CA ALA A 120 -4.76 -28.28 -4.80
C ALA A 120 -6.03 -27.43 -4.72
N LEU A 121 -6.08 -26.31 -5.46
CA LEU A 121 -7.28 -25.47 -5.56
C LEU A 121 -8.47 -26.24 -6.18
N LEU A 122 -8.22 -26.99 -7.25
CA LEU A 122 -9.26 -27.79 -7.91
C LEU A 122 -9.79 -28.93 -7.04
N LEU A 123 -8.97 -29.43 -6.11
CA LEU A 123 -9.39 -30.47 -5.16
C LEU A 123 -10.15 -29.89 -3.94
N GLY A 124 -10.43 -28.58 -3.92
CA GLY A 124 -11.25 -27.96 -2.89
C GLY A 124 -10.53 -27.66 -1.58
N GLU A 125 -9.19 -27.66 -1.55
CA GLU A 125 -8.39 -27.20 -0.43
C GLU A 125 -8.48 -25.67 -0.30
N ALA A 126 -9.69 -25.16 -0.05
CA ALA A 126 -9.94 -23.72 0.04
C ALA A 126 -9.29 -23.16 1.29
N ARG A 127 -8.19 -22.40 1.11
CA ARG A 127 -7.47 -21.73 2.21
C ARG A 127 -8.27 -20.63 2.90
N ARG A 128 -9.45 -20.25 2.41
CA ARG A 128 -10.33 -19.27 3.06
C ARG A 128 -10.71 -19.65 4.48
N ASP A 129 -10.88 -20.96 4.73
CA ASP A 129 -11.26 -21.50 6.03
C ASP A 129 -10.09 -21.55 7.03
N LEU A 130 -8.86 -21.31 6.55
CA LEU A 130 -7.68 -21.26 7.41
C LEU A 130 -7.52 -19.88 8.08
N LEU A 131 -7.94 -18.80 7.44
CA LEU A 131 -7.76 -17.44 7.96
C LEU A 131 -8.35 -17.24 9.38
N PRO A 132 -9.57 -17.72 9.70
CA PRO A 132 -10.11 -17.59 11.05
C PRO A 132 -9.39 -18.43 12.11
N ARG A 133 -8.56 -19.39 11.68
CA ARG A 133 -7.80 -20.30 12.56
C ARG A 133 -6.36 -19.84 12.82
N LEU A 134 -5.90 -18.80 12.10
CA LEU A 134 -4.58 -18.24 12.33
C LEU A 134 -4.58 -17.41 13.59
N GLU A 135 -3.71 -17.75 14.51
CA GLU A 135 -3.45 -16.94 15.69
C GLU A 135 -2.48 -15.80 15.32
N PRO A 136 -2.66 -14.60 15.88
CA PRO A 136 -1.71 -13.50 15.70
C PRO A 136 -0.34 -13.93 16.25
N ILE A 137 0.72 -13.68 15.48
CA ILE A 137 2.12 -13.93 15.91
C ILE A 137 2.66 -12.73 16.67
N LEU A 138 2.20 -11.54 16.32
CA LEU A 138 2.58 -10.27 16.93
C LEU A 138 1.34 -9.47 17.25
N ASP A 139 1.39 -8.73 18.34
CA ASP A 139 0.39 -7.73 18.63
C ASP A 139 0.72 -6.40 17.94
N HIS A 140 -0.18 -5.41 18.05
CA HIS A 140 -0.02 -4.11 17.43
C HIS A 140 1.18 -3.32 17.98
N ALA A 141 1.43 -3.39 19.30
CA ALA A 141 2.52 -2.68 19.94
C ALA A 141 3.89 -3.27 19.54
N GLU A 142 3.97 -4.59 19.46
CA GLU A 142 5.16 -5.31 19.02
C GLU A 142 5.49 -4.97 17.55
N LEU A 143 4.49 -4.94 16.66
CA LEU A 143 4.67 -4.54 15.28
C LEU A 143 5.17 -3.10 15.16
N ALA A 144 4.57 -2.16 15.89
CA ALA A 144 5.00 -0.77 15.92
C ALA A 144 6.44 -0.61 16.44
N ALA A 145 6.81 -1.37 17.49
CA ALA A 145 8.16 -1.38 18.02
C ALA A 145 9.19 -1.88 16.99
N ILE A 146 8.87 -2.95 16.26
CA ILE A 146 9.73 -3.46 15.17
C ILE A 146 9.87 -2.42 14.06
N GLN A 147 8.78 -1.78 13.65
CA GLN A 147 8.82 -0.74 12.63
C GLN A 147 9.69 0.45 13.03
N ALA A 148 9.69 0.83 14.32
CA ALA A 148 10.53 1.91 14.84
C ALA A 148 12.04 1.57 14.84
N LEU A 149 12.43 0.31 14.77
CA LEU A 149 13.83 -0.13 14.67
C LEU A 149 14.38 0.01 13.24
N ILE A 150 13.54 -0.10 12.21
CA ILE A 150 13.99 -0.11 10.81
C ILE A 150 14.83 1.11 10.45
N PRO A 151 14.45 2.36 10.78
CA PRO A 151 15.26 3.55 10.49
C PRO A 151 16.61 3.57 11.24
N GLN A 152 16.73 2.83 12.34
CA GLN A 152 17.93 2.76 13.18
C GLN A 152 18.99 1.81 12.62
N VAL A 153 18.64 0.95 11.64
CA VAL A 153 19.60 0.08 10.97
C VAL A 153 20.67 0.91 10.29
N ARG A 154 21.91 0.72 10.72
CA ARG A 154 23.06 1.45 10.21
C ARG A 154 23.28 1.15 8.73
N THR A 155 23.40 2.22 7.96
CA THR A 155 23.72 2.16 6.52
C THR A 155 25.14 2.70 6.34
N SER A 156 26.05 1.89 5.75
CA SER A 156 27.41 2.36 5.43
C SER A 156 27.39 3.25 4.18
N ASP A 157 28.37 4.13 4.06
CA ASP A 157 28.56 4.99 2.88
C ASP A 157 28.72 4.13 1.60
N ALA A 158 29.44 3.01 1.70
CA ALA A 158 29.60 2.08 0.59
C ALA A 158 28.28 1.49 0.09
N LEU A 159 27.32 1.22 0.99
CA LEU A 159 25.98 0.78 0.60
C LEU A 159 25.18 1.91 -0.06
N VAL A 160 25.27 3.12 0.46
CA VAL A 160 24.63 4.31 -0.14
C VAL A 160 25.17 4.52 -1.56
N ASP A 161 26.49 4.49 -1.75
CA ASP A 161 27.13 4.62 -3.06
C ASP A 161 26.73 3.49 -4.02
N TYR A 162 26.54 2.27 -3.49
CA TYR A 162 26.04 1.16 -4.29
C TYR A 162 24.61 1.39 -4.78
N VAL A 163 23.71 1.84 -3.87
CA VAL A 163 22.32 2.19 -4.23
C VAL A 163 22.30 3.31 -5.26
N LEU A 164 23.13 4.36 -5.10
CA LEU A 164 23.20 5.47 -6.06
C LEU A 164 23.63 4.97 -7.44
N ARG A 165 24.65 4.10 -7.54
CA ARG A 165 25.05 3.51 -8.82
C ARG A 165 23.93 2.69 -9.48
N LEU A 166 23.17 1.90 -8.70
CA LEU A 166 22.00 1.19 -9.22
C LEU A 166 20.95 2.16 -9.78
N VAL A 167 20.65 3.22 -9.04
CA VAL A 167 19.69 4.25 -9.46
C VAL A 167 20.16 4.96 -10.73
N GLU A 168 21.43 5.34 -10.82
CA GLU A 168 22.03 5.96 -12.00
C GLU A 168 21.98 5.04 -13.22
N ALA A 169 22.28 3.75 -13.04
CA ALA A 169 22.16 2.76 -14.11
C ALA A 169 20.73 2.71 -14.67
N THR A 170 19.70 2.75 -13.81
CA THR A 170 18.31 2.76 -14.29
C THR A 170 17.94 4.01 -15.07
N ARG A 171 18.66 5.14 -14.87
CA ARG A 171 18.40 6.42 -15.55
C ARG A 171 19.18 6.59 -16.86
N SER A 172 20.29 5.90 -16.99
CA SER A 172 21.22 6.05 -18.12
C SER A 172 21.15 4.92 -19.14
N GLU A 173 20.73 3.72 -18.76
CA GLU A 173 20.74 2.56 -19.63
C GLU A 173 19.43 2.43 -20.42
N ALA A 174 19.54 2.21 -21.73
CA ALA A 174 18.42 2.12 -22.66
C ALA A 174 17.46 0.92 -22.43
N GLN A 175 17.87 -0.05 -21.62
CA GLN A 175 17.04 -1.20 -21.24
C GLN A 175 15.91 -0.85 -20.26
N PHE A 176 15.99 0.30 -19.59
CA PHE A 176 14.97 0.76 -18.66
C PHE A 176 14.09 1.82 -19.34
N ALA A 177 12.80 1.57 -19.39
CA ALA A 177 11.84 2.55 -19.93
C ALA A 177 11.75 3.81 -19.04
N TRP A 178 11.97 3.65 -17.73
CA TRP A 178 11.91 4.71 -16.72
C TRP A 178 13.01 4.51 -15.69
N GLY A 179 13.74 5.59 -15.37
CA GLY A 179 14.70 5.58 -14.27
C GLY A 179 14.01 5.74 -12.91
N LEU A 180 14.61 5.16 -11.88
CA LEU A 180 14.11 5.27 -10.51
C LEU A 180 14.09 6.73 -10.04
N SER A 181 12.99 7.13 -9.41
CA SER A 181 12.84 8.44 -8.78
C SER A 181 13.65 8.52 -7.47
N PRO A 182 13.86 9.72 -6.91
CA PRO A 182 14.40 9.85 -5.57
C PRO A 182 13.56 9.15 -4.50
N ARG A 183 12.22 9.14 -4.64
CA ARG A 183 11.29 8.41 -3.76
C ARG A 183 11.54 6.91 -3.82
N ALA A 184 11.67 6.34 -5.02
CA ALA A 184 11.98 4.93 -5.21
C ALA A 184 13.36 4.55 -4.64
N SER A 185 14.34 5.46 -4.67
CA SER A 185 15.65 5.26 -4.04
C SER A 185 15.53 5.15 -2.50
N LEU A 186 14.72 6.01 -1.89
CA LEU A 186 14.43 5.95 -0.46
C LEU A 186 13.66 4.68 -0.09
N ALA A 187 12.68 4.29 -0.91
CA ALA A 187 11.91 3.06 -0.75
C ALA A 187 12.80 1.81 -0.82
N LEU A 188 13.75 1.78 -1.77
CA LEU A 188 14.72 0.69 -1.89
C LEU A 188 15.58 0.56 -0.63
N LEU A 189 16.09 1.67 -0.11
CA LEU A 189 16.89 1.68 1.11
C LEU A 189 16.07 1.27 2.34
N ALA A 190 14.83 1.74 2.46
CA ALA A 190 13.92 1.35 3.54
C ALA A 190 13.59 -0.15 3.50
N ALA A 191 13.32 -0.69 2.31
CA ALA A 191 13.09 -2.12 2.12
C ALA A 191 14.34 -2.96 2.47
N ALA A 192 15.54 -2.50 2.10
CA ALA A 192 16.79 -3.18 2.43
C ALA A 192 17.03 -3.20 3.96
N ARG A 193 16.75 -2.11 4.67
CA ARG A 193 16.82 -2.05 6.14
C ARG A 193 15.83 -3.00 6.80
N ALA A 194 14.58 -3.02 6.32
CA ALA A 194 13.56 -3.93 6.83
C ALA A 194 13.94 -5.39 6.59
N TRP A 195 14.49 -5.69 5.43
CA TRP A 195 15.01 -7.03 5.09
C TRP A 195 16.15 -7.45 6.02
N ALA A 196 17.09 -6.53 6.31
CA ALA A 196 18.17 -6.79 7.25
C ALA A 196 17.64 -7.06 8.68
N CYS A 197 16.66 -6.32 9.16
CA CYS A 197 16.01 -6.57 10.43
C CYS A 197 15.40 -7.98 10.51
N LEU A 198 14.81 -8.47 9.43
CA LEU A 198 14.16 -9.78 9.42
C LEU A 198 15.14 -10.95 9.34
N LEU A 199 16.28 -10.78 8.68
CA LEU A 199 17.18 -11.90 8.37
C LEU A 199 18.49 -11.90 9.17
N TYR A 200 18.97 -10.74 9.65
CA TYR A 200 20.31 -10.63 10.23
C TYR A 200 20.30 -10.28 11.72
N THR A 201 19.16 -10.15 12.35
CA THR A 201 19.05 -9.83 13.78
C THR A 201 19.43 -10.98 14.70
N SER A 202 19.50 -12.23 14.20
CA SER A 202 19.87 -13.40 15.00
C SER A 202 21.39 -13.62 15.17
N ASP A 203 22.23 -13.02 14.30
CA ASP A 203 23.67 -13.30 14.26
C ASP A 203 24.55 -12.14 14.77
N ALA A 204 23.93 -11.03 15.24
CA ALA A 204 24.63 -9.82 15.68
C ALA A 204 24.55 -9.57 17.21
N ALA A 205 24.22 -10.60 17.99
CA ALA A 205 24.20 -10.54 19.46
C ALA A 205 25.46 -11.19 20.08
#